data_1f4fd25fc06282bcd41ec7dcf4bcf765
#
_entry.id   1f4fd25fc06282bcd41ec7dcf4bcf765
#
_cell.length_a   1.000
_cell.length_b   1.000
_cell.length_c   1.000
_cell.angle_alpha   90.00
_cell.angle_beta   90.00
_cell.angle_gamma   90.00
#
_symmetry.space_group_name_H-M   'P 1'
#
loop_
_entity.id
_entity.type
_entity.pdbx_description
1 polymer ?
#
loop_
_entity_poly.entity_id
_entity_poly.type
_entity_poly.pdbx_seq_one_letter_code
_entity_poly.pdbx_strand_id
1 'polypeptide(L)'
;SGKALERAKERLGEKAKLVTWIESDITEFKPNRSYSIWHDRATFHFLTEKKEINRYKEIVSGFVTNNLLIGTFSVNGPLKCSGLEISQYDSNSLNSQFKPTFELQDSFTEDHTTPFDTTQNFLFSSFSRKP
;
A
#
# COMPACT_ATOMS: atom_id res chain seq x y z
N SER A 1 -8.26 -7.86 -7.38
CA SER A 1 -8.96 -8.86 -8.17
C SER A 1 -10.37 -9.08 -7.65
N GLY A 2 -11.30 -9.35 -8.54
CA GLY A 2 -12.70 -9.60 -8.19
C GLY A 2 -12.86 -10.80 -7.26
N LYS A 3 -12.08 -11.85 -7.46
CA LYS A 3 -12.11 -13.05 -6.60
C LYS A 3 -11.64 -12.73 -5.18
N ALA A 4 -10.61 -11.92 -5.02
CA ALA A 4 -10.14 -11.52 -3.71
C ALA A 4 -11.18 -10.70 -2.96
N LEU A 5 -11.87 -9.79 -3.65
CA LEU A 5 -12.95 -9.00 -3.07
C LEU A 5 -14.14 -9.88 -2.65
N GLU A 6 -14.52 -10.87 -3.47
CA GLU A 6 -15.59 -11.80 -3.11
C GLU A 6 -15.25 -12.61 -1.85
N ARG A 7 -14.02 -13.10 -1.73
CA ARG A 7 -13.57 -13.81 -0.52
C ARG A 7 -13.59 -12.91 0.72
N ALA A 8 -13.21 -11.65 0.56
CA ALA A 8 -13.25 -10.70 1.66
C ALA A 8 -14.68 -10.40 2.10
N LYS A 9 -15.62 -10.25 1.15
CA LYS A 9 -17.05 -10.07 1.44
C LYS A 9 -17.61 -11.24 2.22
N GLU A 10 -17.31 -12.47 1.80
CA GLU A 10 -17.75 -13.69 2.49
C GLU A 10 -17.22 -13.73 3.93
N ARG A 11 -15.95 -13.39 4.12
CA ARG A 11 -15.31 -13.37 5.43
C ARG A 11 -15.94 -12.36 6.37
N LEU A 12 -16.33 -11.19 5.86
CA LEU A 12 -16.96 -10.13 6.65
C LEU A 12 -18.44 -10.40 6.96
N GLY A 13 -19.13 -11.21 6.14
CA GLY A 13 -20.53 -11.51 6.34
C GLY A 13 -21.39 -10.23 6.35
N GLU A 14 -22.18 -10.03 7.40
CA GLU A 14 -23.05 -8.86 7.54
C GLU A 14 -22.31 -7.52 7.51
N LYS A 15 -21.07 -7.49 7.98
CA LYS A 15 -20.25 -6.26 7.99
C LYS A 15 -19.81 -5.82 6.59
N ALA A 16 -19.93 -6.69 5.59
CA ALA A 16 -19.61 -6.34 4.20
C ALA A 16 -20.45 -5.17 3.68
N LYS A 17 -21.65 -4.95 4.22
CA LYS A 17 -22.53 -3.84 3.88
C LYS A 17 -21.96 -2.47 4.27
N LEU A 18 -21.02 -2.45 5.23
CA LEU A 18 -20.37 -1.23 5.70
C LEU A 18 -19.20 -0.79 4.82
N VAL A 19 -18.84 -1.61 3.83
CA VAL A 19 -17.68 -1.39 2.98
C VAL A 19 -18.12 -1.08 1.56
N THR A 20 -17.50 -0.08 0.95
CA THR A 20 -17.63 0.19 -0.48
C THR A 20 -16.56 -0.63 -1.20
N TRP A 21 -16.99 -1.54 -2.05
CA TRP A 21 -16.10 -2.47 -2.77
C TRP A 21 -15.82 -1.92 -4.17
N ILE A 22 -14.55 -1.74 -4.49
CA ILE A 22 -14.12 -1.20 -5.78
C ILE A 22 -13.09 -2.15 -6.40
N GLU A 23 -13.40 -2.70 -7.57
CA GLU A 23 -12.46 -3.47 -8.35
C GLU A 23 -11.78 -2.53 -9.36
N SER A 24 -10.50 -2.27 -9.17
CA SER A 24 -9.75 -1.33 -10.02
C SER A 24 -8.25 -1.61 -9.94
N ASP A 25 -7.55 -1.30 -11.02
CA ASP A 25 -6.10 -1.10 -10.96
C ASP A 25 -5.86 0.19 -10.18
N ILE A 26 -4.92 0.18 -9.26
CA ILE A 26 -4.67 1.34 -8.40
C ILE A 26 -4.23 2.57 -9.20
N THR A 27 -3.55 2.38 -10.32
CA THR A 27 -3.11 3.49 -11.19
C THR A 27 -4.25 4.10 -12.01
N GLU A 28 -5.35 3.38 -12.14
CA GLU A 28 -6.56 3.83 -12.85
C GLU A 28 -7.67 4.27 -11.91
N PHE A 29 -7.47 4.10 -10.62
CA PHE A 29 -8.44 4.48 -9.60
C PHE A 29 -8.65 6.00 -9.61
N LYS A 30 -9.93 6.40 -9.70
CA LYS A 30 -10.34 7.80 -9.67
C LYS A 30 -11.24 8.03 -8.44
N PRO A 31 -10.66 8.50 -7.32
CA PRO A 31 -11.46 8.75 -6.13
C PRO A 31 -12.53 9.81 -6.41
N ASN A 32 -13.73 9.59 -5.89
CA ASN A 32 -14.82 10.56 -5.95
C ASN A 32 -15.05 11.29 -4.63
N ARG A 33 -14.18 11.08 -3.66
CA ARG A 33 -14.23 11.68 -2.33
C ARG A 33 -12.85 11.63 -1.69
N SER A 34 -12.67 12.39 -0.60
CA SER A 34 -11.47 12.31 0.23
C SER A 34 -11.60 11.21 1.27
N TYR A 35 -10.46 10.69 1.68
CA TYR A 35 -10.35 9.64 2.70
C TYR A 35 -9.39 10.12 3.79
N SER A 36 -9.72 9.87 5.06
CA SER A 36 -8.83 10.25 6.16
C SER A 36 -7.60 9.36 6.25
N ILE A 37 -7.75 8.08 6.02
CA ILE A 37 -6.67 7.09 6.14
C ILE A 37 -6.58 6.27 4.86
N TRP A 38 -5.34 6.08 4.41
CA TRP A 38 -5.01 5.19 3.29
C TRP A 38 -4.16 4.06 3.84
N HIS A 39 -4.63 2.83 3.71
CA HIS A 39 -3.91 1.64 4.16
C HIS A 39 -3.58 0.76 2.96
N ASP A 40 -2.30 0.58 2.73
CA ASP A 40 -1.78 -0.25 1.65
C ASP A 40 -0.83 -1.29 2.23
N ARG A 41 -1.13 -2.54 2.01
CA ARG A 41 -0.23 -3.64 2.36
C ARG A 41 0.13 -4.38 1.09
N ALA A 42 1.36 -4.17 0.61
CA ALA A 42 1.93 -4.87 -0.54
C ALA A 42 1.24 -4.56 -1.89
N THR A 43 0.81 -3.32 -2.11
CA THR A 43 0.34 -2.85 -3.42
C THR A 43 1.34 -1.89 -4.04
N PHE A 44 1.78 -0.88 -3.32
CA PHE A 44 2.69 0.14 -3.84
C PHE A 44 4.00 -0.46 -4.38
N HIS A 45 4.53 -1.49 -3.74
CA HIS A 45 5.79 -2.08 -4.17
C HIS A 45 5.72 -2.80 -5.53
N PHE A 46 4.53 -3.13 -6.04
CA PHE A 46 4.36 -3.65 -7.40
C PHE A 46 4.57 -2.60 -8.48
N LEU A 47 4.51 -1.32 -8.13
CA LEU A 47 4.72 -0.23 -9.06
C LEU A 47 6.22 -0.03 -9.27
N THR A 48 6.73 -0.41 -10.43
CA THR A 48 8.16 -0.36 -10.75
C THR A 48 8.50 0.75 -11.75
N GLU A 49 7.52 1.24 -12.50
CA GLU A 49 7.70 2.32 -13.45
C GLU A 49 7.41 3.68 -12.79
N LYS A 50 8.22 4.67 -13.12
CA LYS A 50 8.10 6.02 -12.58
C LYS A 50 6.71 6.63 -12.78
N LYS A 51 6.11 6.41 -13.93
CA LYS A 51 4.78 6.93 -14.27
C LYS A 51 3.70 6.34 -13.34
N GLU A 52 3.79 5.05 -13.02
CA GLU A 52 2.86 4.37 -12.11
C GLU A 52 3.03 4.87 -10.67
N ILE A 53 4.27 4.99 -10.22
CA ILE A 53 4.61 5.52 -8.89
C ILE A 53 4.07 6.94 -8.74
N ASN A 54 4.30 7.78 -9.75
CA ASN A 54 3.82 9.16 -9.74
C ASN A 54 2.29 9.23 -9.70
N ARG A 55 1.58 8.35 -10.43
CA ARG A 55 0.12 8.31 -10.40
C ARG A 55 -0.40 7.95 -9.01
N TYR A 56 0.18 6.95 -8.37
CA TYR A 56 -0.15 6.58 -7.00
C TYR A 56 0.05 7.76 -6.03
N LYS A 57 1.19 8.44 -6.15
CA LYS A 57 1.50 9.61 -5.32
C LYS A 57 0.49 10.76 -5.53
N GLU A 58 0.07 10.99 -6.76
CA GLU A 58 -0.97 11.98 -7.08
C GLU A 58 -2.29 11.64 -6.39
N ILE A 59 -2.69 10.38 -6.41
CA ILE A 59 -3.93 9.93 -5.77
C ILE A 59 -3.88 10.19 -4.27
N VAL A 60 -2.84 9.72 -3.59
CA VAL A 60 -2.76 9.90 -2.13
C VAL A 60 -2.59 11.37 -1.74
N SER A 61 -1.81 12.14 -2.50
CA SER A 61 -1.62 13.56 -2.22
C SER A 61 -2.90 14.38 -2.42
N GLY A 62 -3.72 13.99 -3.37
CA GLY A 62 -4.95 14.71 -3.69
C GLY A 62 -6.15 14.32 -2.82
N PHE A 63 -6.21 13.09 -2.32
CA PHE A 63 -7.43 12.55 -1.73
C PHE A 63 -7.29 12.00 -0.32
N VAL A 64 -6.08 11.91 0.24
CA VAL A 64 -5.88 11.44 1.62
C VAL A 64 -5.59 12.62 2.54
N THR A 65 -6.46 12.81 3.53
CA THR A 65 -6.43 14.02 4.35
C THR A 65 -5.57 13.90 5.61
N ASN A 66 -5.36 12.70 6.14
CA ASN A 66 -4.67 12.52 7.43
C ASN A 66 -3.45 11.62 7.36
N ASN A 67 -3.63 10.32 7.12
CA ASN A 67 -2.55 9.35 7.32
C ASN A 67 -2.41 8.35 6.18
N LEU A 68 -1.15 7.95 5.93
CA LEU A 68 -0.81 6.79 5.10
C LEU A 68 -0.22 5.71 5.99
N LEU A 69 -0.66 4.47 5.78
CA LEU A 69 -0.08 3.27 6.36
C LEU A 69 0.33 2.39 5.20
N ILE A 70 1.63 2.24 4.97
CA ILE A 70 2.15 1.56 3.78
C ILE A 70 3.09 0.42 4.17
N GLY A 71 2.78 -0.78 3.67
CA GLY A 71 3.62 -1.95 3.79
C GLY A 71 4.21 -2.36 2.44
N THR A 72 5.52 -2.53 2.39
CA THR A 72 6.26 -2.99 1.21
C THR A 72 7.22 -4.10 1.60
N PHE A 73 7.78 -4.81 0.62
CA PHE A 73 8.99 -5.57 0.93
C PHE A 73 10.13 -4.59 1.24
N SER A 74 10.94 -4.93 2.24
CA SER A 74 12.12 -4.16 2.59
C SER A 74 13.28 -4.50 1.64
N VAL A 75 14.39 -3.78 1.78
CA VAL A 75 15.62 -4.06 1.03
C VAL A 75 16.24 -5.42 1.40
N ASN A 76 15.81 -6.02 2.51
CA ASN A 76 16.23 -7.36 2.95
C ASN A 76 15.17 -8.43 2.63
N GLY A 77 14.11 -8.04 1.94
CA GLY A 77 13.04 -8.94 1.52
C GLY A 77 13.24 -9.52 0.13
N PRO A 78 12.23 -10.22 -0.39
CA PRO A 78 12.29 -10.78 -1.74
C PRO A 78 12.35 -9.71 -2.82
N LEU A 79 12.86 -10.08 -3.99
CA LEU A 79 12.87 -9.21 -5.18
C LEU A 79 11.58 -9.35 -6.00
N LYS A 80 10.77 -10.36 -5.71
CA LYS A 80 9.51 -10.66 -6.40
C LYS A 80 8.41 -10.97 -5.40
N CYS A 81 7.19 -10.61 -5.76
CA CYS A 81 5.99 -10.97 -5.01
C CYS A 81 5.00 -11.62 -5.99
N SER A 82 4.49 -12.80 -5.63
CA SER A 82 3.57 -13.55 -6.51
C SER A 82 4.12 -13.73 -7.94
N GLY A 83 5.43 -13.91 -8.07
CA GLY A 83 6.10 -14.10 -9.36
C GLY A 83 6.35 -12.82 -10.16
N LEU A 84 5.93 -11.66 -9.66
CA LEU A 84 6.11 -10.36 -10.32
C LEU A 84 7.25 -9.57 -9.66
N GLU A 85 7.98 -8.83 -10.47
CA GLU A 85 9.01 -7.92 -9.99
C GLU A 85 8.38 -6.81 -9.15
N ILE A 86 9.07 -6.43 -8.08
CA ILE A 86 8.64 -5.36 -7.16
C ILE A 86 9.79 -4.40 -6.90
N SER A 87 9.46 -3.23 -6.37
CA SER A 87 10.43 -2.29 -5.85
C SER A 87 10.58 -2.52 -4.34
N GLN A 88 11.82 -2.66 -3.88
CA GLN A 88 12.10 -2.74 -2.45
C GLN A 88 12.30 -1.33 -1.88
N TYR A 89 11.93 -1.13 -0.63
CA TYR A 89 12.08 0.14 0.06
C TYR A 89 12.71 -0.02 1.43
N ASP A 90 13.53 0.96 1.80
CA ASP A 90 13.87 1.25 3.20
C ASP A 90 13.10 2.51 3.64
N SER A 91 13.23 2.89 4.91
CA SER A 91 12.50 4.05 5.42
C SER A 91 12.86 5.35 4.69
N ASN A 92 14.12 5.52 4.30
CA ASN A 92 14.57 6.71 3.60
C ASN A 92 14.03 6.79 2.16
N SER A 93 14.11 5.69 1.41
CA SER A 93 13.63 5.66 0.03
C SER A 93 12.10 5.78 -0.04
N LEU A 94 11.38 5.17 0.90
CA LEU A 94 9.93 5.32 0.96
C LEU A 94 9.53 6.75 1.36
N ASN A 95 10.20 7.31 2.36
CA ASN A 95 9.96 8.70 2.77
C ASN A 95 10.19 9.68 1.60
N SER A 96 11.20 9.45 0.78
CA SER A 96 11.50 10.28 -0.39
C SER A 96 10.33 10.32 -1.39
N GLN A 97 9.53 9.27 -1.46
CA GLN A 97 8.37 9.24 -2.34
C GLN A 97 7.23 10.15 -1.85
N PHE A 98 7.03 10.25 -0.55
CA PHE A 98 5.84 10.91 0.01
C PHE A 98 6.14 12.23 0.75
N LYS A 99 7.40 12.54 1.02
CA LYS A 99 7.79 13.70 1.84
C LYS A 99 7.33 15.08 1.38
N PRO A 100 7.05 15.33 0.10
CA PRO A 100 6.50 16.63 -0.29
C PRO A 100 5.16 16.94 0.39
N THR A 101 4.31 15.93 0.56
CA THR A 101 2.95 16.09 1.11
C THR A 101 2.81 15.51 2.51
N PHE A 102 3.53 14.43 2.81
CA PHE A 102 3.41 13.68 4.05
C PHE A 102 4.73 13.64 4.81
N GLU A 103 4.63 13.49 6.12
CA GLU A 103 5.78 13.36 7.02
C GLU A 103 5.80 11.96 7.61
N LEU A 104 6.96 11.30 7.50
CA LEU A 104 7.17 9.98 8.10
C LEU A 104 7.12 10.09 9.63
N GLN A 105 6.26 9.31 10.26
CA GLN A 105 6.09 9.27 11.71
C GLN A 105 6.80 8.09 12.35
N ASP A 106 6.66 6.91 11.76
CA ASP A 106 7.24 5.69 12.29
C ASP A 106 7.49 4.69 11.16
N SER A 107 8.47 3.82 11.38
CA SER A 107 8.86 2.81 10.42
C SER A 107 9.52 1.65 11.15
N PHE A 108 9.15 0.43 10.80
CA PHE A 108 9.79 -0.78 11.34
C PHE A 108 9.76 -1.89 10.30
N THR A 109 10.63 -2.87 10.48
CA THR A 109 10.65 -4.08 9.65
C THR A 109 10.11 -5.26 10.44
N GLU A 110 9.50 -6.20 9.75
CA GLU A 110 8.95 -7.40 10.34
C GLU A 110 9.08 -8.57 9.37
N ASP A 111 9.44 -9.74 9.89
CA ASP A 111 9.43 -10.96 9.12
C ASP A 111 8.03 -11.57 9.09
N HIS A 112 7.56 -11.87 7.90
CA HIS A 112 6.31 -12.57 7.68
C HIS A 112 6.61 -13.98 7.14
N THR A 113 6.09 -14.99 7.84
CA THR A 113 6.20 -16.38 7.38
C THR A 113 4.98 -16.72 6.53
N THR A 114 5.23 -17.13 5.28
CA THR A 114 4.17 -17.50 4.35
C THR A 114 3.64 -18.92 4.66
N PRO A 115 2.47 -19.29 4.11
CA PRO A 115 1.96 -20.67 4.22
C PRO A 115 2.91 -21.73 3.63
N PHE A 116 3.86 -21.32 2.79
CA PHE A 116 4.86 -22.21 2.17
C PHE A 116 6.17 -22.26 2.96
N ASP A 117 6.16 -21.80 4.20
CA ASP A 117 7.31 -21.80 5.11
C ASP A 117 8.52 -20.98 4.60
N THR A 118 8.24 -19.94 3.83
CA THR A 118 9.23 -18.95 3.42
C THR A 118 9.08 -17.68 4.24
N THR A 119 10.18 -16.94 4.41
CA THR A 119 10.18 -15.68 5.16
C THR A 119 10.26 -14.50 4.21
N GLN A 120 9.39 -13.52 4.43
CA GLN A 120 9.38 -12.27 3.68
C GLN A 120 9.57 -11.11 4.67
N ASN A 121 10.64 -10.33 4.50
CA ASN A 121 10.85 -9.17 5.36
C ASN A 121 10.11 -7.96 4.80
N PHE A 122 9.17 -7.45 5.59
CA PHE A 122 8.36 -6.28 5.27
C PHE A 122 8.88 -5.04 5.97
N LEU A 123 8.70 -3.91 5.30
CA LEU A 123 8.80 -2.57 5.90
C LEU A 123 7.37 -2.03 6.07
N PHE A 124 7.02 -1.66 7.30
CA PHE A 124 5.76 -0.97 7.60
C PHE A 124 6.06 0.47 8.01
N SER A 125 5.39 1.41 7.40
CA SER A 125 5.62 2.83 7.64
C SER A 125 4.32 3.59 7.80
N SER A 126 4.30 4.55 8.71
CA SER A 126 3.18 5.45 8.89
C SER A 126 3.60 6.89 8.62
N PHE A 127 2.72 7.61 7.92
CA PHE A 127 2.92 9.00 7.55
C PHE A 127 1.72 9.82 7.99
N SER A 128 1.94 11.08 8.31
CA SER A 128 0.87 12.06 8.50
C SER A 128 0.99 13.19 7.49
N ARG A 129 -0.17 13.73 7.07
CA ARG A 129 -0.17 14.86 6.15
C ARG A 129 0.41 16.08 6.82
N LYS A 130 1.29 16.79 6.11
CA LYS A 130 1.85 18.06 6.58
C LYS A 130 0.77 19.13 6.67
N PRO A 131 0.89 20.06 7.64
CA PRO A 131 -0.02 21.19 7.77
C PRO A 131 -0.09 22.06 6.51
#